data_166269fe1a4efea7254b90c78fab8c63
#
_entry.id   166269fe1a4efea7254b90c78fab8c63
#
_cell.length_a   1.000
_cell.length_b   1.000
_cell.length_c   1.000
_cell.angle_alpha   90.00
_cell.angle_beta   90.00
_cell.angle_gamma   90.00
#
_symmetry.space_group_name_H-M   'P 1'
#
loop_
_entity.id
_entity.type
_entity.pdbx_description
1 polymer ?
#
loop_
_entity_poly.entity_id
_entity_poly.type
_entity_poly.pdbx_seq_one_letter_code
_entity_poly.pdbx_strand_id
1 'polypeptide(L)'
;LRERLGFDGTIFSDDLCMEGAAGAGRIAARAQAAFAAGCDMALVCNRPDLADELLAQLDMPVTPELTGRLAAMAGHGEVADWQQKLDGDAFRTKAAKVAALAATAEPSRILAGPAVGESA
;
A
#
# COMPACT_ATOMS: atom_id res chain seq x y z
N LEU A 1 -15.09 2.52 -6.81
CA LEU A 1 -14.15 2.02 -7.82
C LEU A 1 -14.81 0.93 -8.68
N ARG A 2 -15.27 -0.17 -8.09
CA ARG A 2 -15.83 -1.30 -8.83
C ARG A 2 -17.00 -0.90 -9.73
N GLU A 3 -18.11 -0.47 -9.12
CA GLU A 3 -19.37 -0.22 -9.83
C GLU A 3 -19.32 1.03 -10.71
N ARG A 4 -18.79 2.15 -10.21
CA ARG A 4 -18.84 3.43 -10.94
C ARG A 4 -17.76 3.61 -11.98
N LEU A 5 -16.57 3.02 -11.76
CA LEU A 5 -15.41 3.16 -12.66
C LEU A 5 -15.08 1.86 -13.40
N GLY A 6 -15.76 0.75 -13.10
CA GLY A 6 -15.48 -0.55 -13.69
C GLY A 6 -14.06 -1.05 -13.40
N PHE A 7 -13.43 -0.60 -12.30
CA PHE A 7 -12.07 -0.99 -11.97
C PHE A 7 -12.03 -2.44 -11.50
N ASP A 8 -11.32 -3.28 -12.24
CA ASP A 8 -11.22 -4.73 -11.98
C ASP A 8 -9.85 -5.19 -11.46
N GLY A 9 -8.95 -4.28 -11.18
CA GLY A 9 -7.66 -4.58 -10.54
C GLY A 9 -7.78 -4.82 -9.04
N THR A 10 -6.66 -5.20 -8.41
CA THR A 10 -6.58 -5.38 -6.96
C THR A 10 -6.73 -4.03 -6.23
N ILE A 11 -7.60 -3.99 -5.23
CA ILE A 11 -7.81 -2.83 -4.36
C ILE A 11 -7.21 -3.11 -2.99
N PHE A 12 -6.33 -2.24 -2.55
CA PHE A 12 -5.76 -2.25 -1.20
C PHE A 12 -6.53 -1.28 -0.31
N SER A 13 -6.68 -1.60 0.96
CA SER A 13 -7.04 -0.58 1.95
C SER A 13 -5.87 0.38 2.16
N ASP A 14 -6.12 1.51 2.81
CA ASP A 14 -5.07 2.24 3.51
C ASP A 14 -4.68 1.50 4.80
N ASP A 15 -3.67 1.97 5.53
CA ASP A 15 -3.24 1.36 6.78
C ASP A 15 -4.39 1.35 7.82
N LEU A 16 -4.82 0.15 8.18
CA LEU A 16 -5.90 -0.03 9.15
C LEU A 16 -5.50 0.37 10.57
N CYS A 17 -4.21 0.63 10.84
CA CYS A 17 -3.74 1.12 12.14
C CYS A 17 -3.93 2.62 12.31
N MET A 18 -4.22 3.36 11.22
CA MET A 18 -4.41 4.81 11.28
C MET A 18 -5.61 5.19 12.17
N GLU A 19 -5.49 6.33 12.86
CA GLU A 19 -6.55 6.87 13.72
C GLU A 19 -7.88 7.09 12.96
N GLY A 20 -7.81 7.49 11.69
CA GLY A 20 -8.98 7.63 10.82
C GLY A 20 -9.79 6.34 10.67
N ALA A 21 -9.16 5.18 10.83
CA ALA A 21 -9.84 3.88 10.81
C ALA A 21 -10.40 3.46 12.18
N ALA A 22 -10.05 4.17 13.28
CA ALA A 22 -10.41 3.80 14.65
C ALA A 22 -11.94 3.78 14.89
N GLY A 23 -12.67 4.62 14.17
CA GLY A 23 -14.15 4.66 14.23
C GLY A 23 -14.83 3.34 13.82
N ALA A 24 -14.16 2.48 13.07
CA ALA A 24 -14.67 1.15 12.70
C ALA A 24 -14.38 0.05 13.74
N GLY A 25 -13.81 0.39 14.90
CA GLY A 25 -13.58 -0.53 16.00
C GLY A 25 -12.22 -1.22 15.99
N ARG A 26 -12.18 -2.49 16.47
CA ARG A 26 -10.94 -3.30 16.54
C ARG A 26 -10.45 -3.68 15.13
N ILE A 27 -9.21 -4.12 15.05
CA ILE A 27 -8.53 -4.38 13.76
C ILE A 27 -9.32 -5.34 12.86
N ALA A 28 -9.90 -6.39 13.40
CA ALA A 28 -10.73 -7.33 12.64
C ALA A 28 -11.99 -6.65 12.04
N ALA A 29 -12.66 -5.78 12.80
CA ALA A 29 -13.83 -5.04 12.30
C ALA A 29 -13.45 -4.05 11.20
N ARG A 30 -12.28 -3.39 11.32
CA ARG A 30 -11.74 -2.49 10.29
C ARG A 30 -11.45 -3.25 8.99
N ALA A 31 -10.83 -4.44 9.09
CA ALA A 31 -10.56 -5.29 7.94
C ALA A 31 -11.87 -5.77 7.27
N GLN A 32 -12.84 -6.22 8.06
CA GLN A 32 -14.15 -6.61 7.54
C GLN A 32 -14.85 -5.46 6.82
N ALA A 33 -14.80 -4.25 7.36
CA ALA A 33 -15.36 -3.06 6.71
C ALA A 33 -14.64 -2.75 5.40
N ALA A 34 -13.31 -2.85 5.33
CA ALA A 34 -12.54 -2.66 4.12
C ALA A 34 -12.91 -3.70 3.04
N PHE A 35 -13.01 -4.97 3.39
CA PHE A 35 -13.42 -6.04 2.48
C PHE A 35 -14.86 -5.86 2.00
N ALA A 36 -15.78 -5.51 2.89
CA ALA A 36 -17.17 -5.22 2.53
C ALA A 36 -17.27 -4.01 1.58
N ALA A 37 -16.34 -3.05 1.68
CA ALA A 37 -16.24 -1.92 0.77
C ALA A 37 -15.60 -2.27 -0.59
N GLY A 38 -15.15 -3.51 -0.79
CA GLY A 38 -14.60 -4.00 -2.05
C GLY A 38 -13.08 -4.03 -2.14
N CYS A 39 -12.36 -3.86 -1.02
CA CYS A 39 -10.93 -4.13 -0.97
C CYS A 39 -10.64 -5.62 -1.11
N ASP A 40 -9.53 -5.95 -1.74
CA ASP A 40 -9.01 -7.31 -1.89
C ASP A 40 -7.92 -7.59 -0.85
N MET A 41 -7.24 -6.57 -0.39
CA MET A 41 -6.14 -6.64 0.57
C MET A 41 -6.27 -5.57 1.64
N ALA A 42 -6.04 -5.97 2.89
CA ALA A 42 -6.00 -5.10 4.04
C ALA A 42 -4.54 -4.86 4.47
N LEU A 43 -4.18 -3.60 4.70
CA LEU A 43 -2.83 -3.24 5.14
C LEU A 43 -2.82 -3.00 6.66
N VAL A 44 -1.84 -3.59 7.33
CA VAL A 44 -1.53 -3.36 8.74
C VAL A 44 -0.05 -3.02 8.84
N CYS A 45 0.26 -1.74 9.06
CA CYS A 45 1.62 -1.23 9.04
C CYS A 45 2.13 -0.96 10.45
N ASN A 46 3.42 -1.26 10.68
CA ASN A 46 4.15 -0.92 11.92
C ASN A 46 3.58 -1.49 13.23
N ARG A 47 2.61 -2.40 13.17
CA ARG A 47 1.95 -3.03 14.32
C ARG A 47 1.83 -4.53 14.12
N PRO A 48 2.93 -5.29 14.28
CA PRO A 48 2.93 -6.75 14.10
C PRO A 48 1.94 -7.45 15.05
N ASP A 49 1.77 -6.92 16.27
CA ASP A 49 0.79 -7.41 17.24
C ASP A 49 -0.65 -7.36 16.70
N LEU A 50 -1.03 -6.28 16.01
CA LEU A 50 -2.35 -6.15 15.39
C LEU A 50 -2.47 -7.00 14.12
N ALA A 51 -1.38 -7.22 13.40
CA ALA A 51 -1.36 -8.14 12.26
C ALA A 51 -1.62 -9.58 12.72
N ASP A 52 -0.97 -10.02 13.81
CA ASP A 52 -1.19 -11.33 14.40
C ASP A 52 -2.63 -11.49 14.93
N GLU A 53 -3.15 -10.44 15.60
CA GLU A 53 -4.55 -10.42 16.05
C GLU A 53 -5.51 -10.55 14.87
N LEU A 54 -5.27 -9.83 13.78
CA LEU A 54 -6.10 -9.90 12.58
C LEU A 54 -6.06 -11.29 11.96
N LEU A 55 -4.86 -11.86 11.75
CA LEU A 55 -4.70 -13.18 11.15
C LEU A 55 -5.39 -14.28 11.96
N ALA A 56 -5.39 -14.18 13.28
CA ALA A 56 -6.07 -15.13 14.16
C ALA A 56 -7.62 -15.07 14.05
N GLN A 57 -8.17 -13.97 13.58
CA GLN A 57 -9.62 -13.72 13.52
C GLN A 57 -10.16 -13.57 12.09
N LEU A 58 -9.26 -13.56 11.08
CA LEU A 58 -9.65 -13.33 9.71
C LEU A 58 -10.34 -14.58 9.14
N ASP A 59 -11.62 -14.40 8.85
CA ASP A 59 -12.41 -15.37 8.09
C ASP A 59 -12.89 -14.68 6.81
N MET A 60 -12.10 -14.83 5.75
CA MET A 60 -12.38 -14.23 4.45
C MET A 60 -12.42 -15.32 3.38
N PRO A 61 -13.55 -15.47 2.66
CA PRO A 61 -13.62 -16.45 1.60
C PRO A 61 -12.69 -16.09 0.44
N VAL A 62 -11.89 -17.05 0.02
CA VAL A 62 -11.08 -16.92 -1.20
C VAL A 62 -11.93 -17.27 -2.40
N THR A 63 -12.30 -16.25 -3.19
CA THR A 63 -13.10 -16.43 -4.40
C THR A 63 -12.22 -16.51 -5.65
N PRO A 64 -12.72 -17.10 -6.76
CA PRO A 64 -12.01 -17.10 -8.04
C PRO A 64 -11.68 -15.70 -8.53
N GLU A 65 -12.56 -14.72 -8.32
CA GLU A 65 -12.36 -13.32 -8.70
C GLU A 65 -11.21 -12.69 -7.91
N LEU A 66 -11.17 -12.90 -6.59
CA LEU A 66 -10.06 -12.45 -5.75
C LEU A 66 -8.73 -13.07 -6.21
N THR A 67 -8.74 -14.40 -6.41
CA THR A 67 -7.54 -15.12 -6.87
C THR A 67 -7.07 -14.60 -8.24
N GLY A 68 -7.99 -14.36 -9.17
CA GLY A 68 -7.68 -13.79 -10.48
C GLY A 68 -7.04 -12.40 -10.39
N ARG A 69 -7.60 -11.51 -9.55
CA ARG A 69 -7.04 -10.17 -9.33
C ARG A 69 -5.66 -10.21 -8.69
N LEU A 70 -5.45 -11.06 -7.70
CA LEU A 70 -4.14 -11.21 -7.06
C LEU A 70 -3.11 -11.81 -8.03
N ALA A 71 -3.50 -12.79 -8.84
CA ALA A 71 -2.63 -13.36 -9.85
C ALA A 71 -2.23 -12.34 -10.93
N ALA A 72 -3.13 -11.42 -11.28
CA ALA A 72 -2.83 -10.35 -12.24
C ALA A 72 -1.77 -9.34 -11.73
N MET A 73 -1.48 -9.30 -10.43
CA MET A 73 -0.39 -8.51 -9.86
C MET A 73 0.99 -9.15 -10.07
N ALA A 74 1.04 -10.43 -10.40
CA ALA A 74 2.30 -11.10 -10.65
C ALA A 74 3.01 -10.44 -11.84
N GLY A 75 4.28 -10.14 -11.69
CA GLY A 75 5.09 -9.58 -12.77
C GLY A 75 5.18 -10.57 -13.94
N HIS A 76 5.03 -10.05 -15.14
CA HIS A 76 5.24 -10.80 -16.38
C HIS A 76 6.56 -10.38 -17.01
N GLY A 77 7.37 -11.34 -17.41
CA GLY A 77 8.64 -11.11 -18.11
C GLY A 77 9.82 -11.78 -17.41
N GLU A 78 10.88 -11.92 -18.17
CA GLU A 78 12.15 -12.40 -17.64
C GLU A 78 12.73 -11.35 -16.69
N VAL A 79 13.19 -11.81 -15.55
CA VAL A 79 14.02 -10.99 -14.66
C VAL A 79 15.36 -10.83 -15.38
N ALA A 80 15.46 -9.80 -16.22
CA ALA A 80 16.77 -9.39 -16.74
C ALA A 80 17.68 -9.10 -15.54
N ASP A 81 18.97 -9.35 -15.72
CA ASP A 81 19.96 -9.02 -14.71
C ASP A 81 19.68 -7.60 -14.19
N TRP A 82 19.41 -7.51 -12.91
CA TRP A 82 19.04 -6.26 -12.24
C TRP A 82 20.14 -5.21 -12.41
N GLN A 83 21.41 -5.66 -12.40
CA GLN A 83 22.56 -4.80 -12.63
C GLN A 83 22.53 -4.21 -14.04
N GLN A 84 22.22 -5.00 -15.06
CA GLN A 84 22.11 -4.53 -16.46
C GLN A 84 21.01 -3.44 -16.59
N LYS A 85 19.92 -3.57 -15.86
CA LYS A 85 18.85 -2.52 -15.83
C LYS A 85 19.31 -1.24 -15.16
N LEU A 86 20.05 -1.33 -14.06
CA LEU A 86 20.60 -0.17 -13.35
C LEU A 86 21.67 0.55 -14.19
N ASP A 87 22.45 -0.19 -14.96
CA ASP A 87 23.49 0.35 -15.82
C ASP A 87 22.95 0.86 -17.17
N GLY A 88 21.68 0.61 -17.45
CA GLY A 88 21.05 1.02 -18.69
C GLY A 88 20.83 2.54 -18.80
N ASP A 89 20.99 3.09 -20.02
CA ASP A 89 20.83 4.53 -20.28
C ASP A 89 19.44 5.06 -19.88
N ALA A 90 18.40 4.25 -20.03
CA ALA A 90 17.04 4.61 -19.64
C ALA A 90 16.92 4.85 -18.13
N PHE A 91 17.56 4.01 -17.30
CA PHE A 91 17.60 4.18 -15.87
C PHE A 91 18.44 5.41 -15.46
N ARG A 92 19.64 5.54 -16.01
CA ARG A 92 20.53 6.68 -15.74
C ARG A 92 19.87 8.01 -16.10
N THR A 93 19.18 8.09 -17.24
CA THR A 93 18.45 9.28 -17.65
C THR A 93 17.33 9.64 -16.66
N LYS A 94 16.57 8.65 -16.20
CA LYS A 94 15.50 8.87 -15.20
C LYS A 94 16.09 9.28 -13.85
N ALA A 95 17.14 8.61 -13.41
CA ALA A 95 17.83 8.93 -12.15
C ALA A 95 18.38 10.36 -12.16
N ALA A 96 19.00 10.79 -13.27
CA ALA A 96 19.48 12.15 -13.43
C ALA A 96 18.35 13.19 -13.38
N LYS A 97 17.19 12.90 -13.98
CA LYS A 97 16.00 13.78 -13.87
C LYS A 97 15.51 13.90 -12.44
N VAL A 98 15.42 12.80 -11.71
CA VAL A 98 15.02 12.80 -10.29
C VAL A 98 16.02 13.58 -9.43
N ALA A 99 17.32 13.38 -9.64
CA ALA A 99 18.36 14.12 -8.93
C ALA A 99 18.28 15.64 -9.21
N ALA A 100 18.02 16.03 -10.47
CA ALA A 100 17.84 17.43 -10.82
C ALA A 100 16.63 18.06 -10.13
N LEU A 101 15.52 17.33 -10.04
CA LEU A 101 14.32 17.79 -9.32
C LEU A 101 14.60 17.93 -7.81
N ALA A 102 15.31 16.97 -7.21
CA ALA A 102 15.68 17.04 -5.81
C ALA A 102 16.61 18.23 -5.51
N ALA A 103 17.52 18.57 -6.42
CA ALA A 103 18.41 19.72 -6.28
C ALA A 103 17.70 21.08 -6.38
N THR A 104 16.54 21.12 -7.04
CA THR A 104 15.72 22.35 -7.18
C THR A 104 14.60 22.44 -6.13
N ALA A 105 14.33 21.33 -5.40
CA ALA A 105 13.35 21.35 -4.34
C ALA A 105 13.91 22.15 -3.15
N GLU A 106 13.27 23.29 -2.85
CA GLU A 106 13.43 23.92 -1.55
C GLU A 106 13.17 22.85 -0.47
N PRO A 107 13.98 22.79 0.62
CA PRO A 107 13.71 21.86 1.71
C PRO A 107 12.28 22.09 2.18
N SER A 108 11.42 21.15 1.83
CA SER A 108 9.99 21.28 1.95
C SER A 108 9.62 21.56 3.41
N ARG A 109 8.99 22.70 3.66
CA ARG A 109 8.31 23.01 4.92
C ARG A 109 7.25 21.95 5.33
N ILE A 110 6.96 21.01 4.45
CA ILE A 110 5.99 19.92 4.67
C ILE A 110 6.53 18.90 5.69
N LEU A 111 7.83 18.78 5.87
CA LEU A 111 8.43 17.92 6.90
C LEU A 111 8.62 18.59 8.27
N ALA A 112 8.31 19.88 8.37
CA ALA A 112 8.24 20.62 9.63
C ALA A 112 6.80 20.63 10.18
N GLY A 113 6.09 19.51 10.10
CA GLY A 113 4.91 19.29 10.91
C GLY A 113 5.28 19.40 12.38
N PRO A 114 4.37 19.87 13.27
CA PRO A 114 4.67 19.96 14.69
C PRO A 114 5.14 18.58 15.16
N ALA A 115 6.26 18.57 15.92
CA ALA A 115 6.72 17.37 16.58
C ALA A 115 5.53 16.74 17.27
N VAL A 116 5.24 15.48 16.94
CA VAL A 116 4.18 14.72 17.61
C VAL A 116 4.55 14.74 19.10
N GLY A 117 3.79 15.49 19.88
CA GLY A 117 4.10 15.77 21.27
C GLY A 117 4.21 14.47 22.05
N GLU A 118 5.33 14.33 22.74
CA GLU A 118 5.37 13.58 23.98
C GLU A 118 4.32 14.19 24.90
N SER A 119 3.20 13.52 25.06
CA SER A 119 2.27 13.79 26.14
C SER A 119 2.68 12.94 27.33
N ALA A 120 3.05 13.63 28.38
CA ALA A 120 3.28 13.12 29.73
C ALA A 120 2.04 12.38 30.30
#